data_b1971702d95de5c97a2ca8559908eea6
#
_entry.id   b1971702d95de5c97a2ca8559908eea6
#
_cell.length_a   1.000
_cell.length_b   1.000
_cell.length_c   1.000
_cell.angle_alpha   90.00
_cell.angle_beta   90.00
_cell.angle_gamma   90.00
#
_symmetry.space_group_name_H-M   'P 1'
#
loop_
_entity.id
_entity.type
_entity.pdbx_description
1 polymer ?
#
loop_
_entity_poly.entity_id
_entity_poly.type
_entity_poly.pdbx_seq_one_letter_code
_entity_poly.pdbx_strand_id
1 'polypeptide(L)'
;MAEIGKNVIENLTTAMYENAYTVYREYIQNSADSIDKAIAAGIVNEKDAIIDINIEYNKRRITINDNAMGIPAEMFVKKLTDIADSQKDRTKEKGFRGIGRLAGVGYCDTLIFKSSYKGENVESVIEWDGKKLRDVLADTTQHPSASDFVDDITYSYQNEANMDEHYFEVIMEGVIPESDDLLDKVAVIEYLESVAPIPFATFFIYKSKIYEFCRNNNLKIDEYTIQVNGNQLFKPYKTKIYDGTSGSTKVVDEIKDVEFKEFYASDGRRLAWMWFGISKFEQQIKPMNKMRGIRLRKENIQIGDENTLGASPKFFKEPRGNCYFVGEIYAVDSELIPNARRDYFKTNATTKEFEVEVRKVLYNELYKTYHYANQVKKAFQSQTDYERKAVEYDKKVSEAGFVDERDKEKAKKDLETAKEKAEKSVRTIELREQDANENTTLNRVFNEIKESYRPEKSNTVISVDSVKQEEKNKKEDKKYLTQNLSKYNKREQKLISKVYSILQAILPKDMADMVVAKIQEELSK
;
A
#
# COMPACT_ATOMS: atom_id res chain seq x y z
N MET A 1 19.66 -47.82 3.56
CA MET A 1 19.17 -46.59 2.89
C MET A 1 19.25 -45.43 3.90
N ALA A 2 19.52 -44.23 3.45
CA ALA A 2 19.43 -43.09 4.38
C ALA A 2 17.96 -42.82 4.69
N GLU A 3 17.59 -42.70 5.94
CA GLU A 3 16.23 -42.37 6.37
C GLU A 3 16.10 -40.86 6.62
N ILE A 4 14.97 -40.29 6.21
CA ILE A 4 14.61 -38.90 6.45
C ILE A 4 13.65 -38.89 7.63
N GLY A 5 14.07 -38.28 8.75
CA GLY A 5 13.28 -38.22 9.99
C GLY A 5 12.21 -37.10 9.98
N LYS A 6 11.28 -37.17 10.94
CA LYS A 6 10.14 -36.25 11.14
C LYS A 6 10.50 -34.75 11.17
N ASN A 7 11.68 -34.38 11.63
CA ASN A 7 12.10 -32.98 11.76
C ASN A 7 12.22 -32.26 10.40
N VAL A 8 12.29 -33.01 9.28
CA VAL A 8 12.22 -32.39 7.95
C VAL A 8 10.83 -31.81 7.71
N ILE A 9 9.77 -32.48 8.20
CA ILE A 9 8.40 -31.99 8.08
C ILE A 9 8.20 -30.71 8.89
N GLU A 10 8.75 -30.63 10.11
CA GLU A 10 8.75 -29.42 10.92
C GLU A 10 9.37 -28.23 10.16
N ASN A 11 10.56 -28.46 9.58
CA ASN A 11 11.24 -27.44 8.78
C ASN A 11 10.48 -27.01 7.52
N LEU A 12 9.64 -27.87 6.97
CA LEU A 12 8.85 -27.60 5.76
C LEU A 12 7.46 -27.03 6.07
N THR A 13 7.01 -27.07 7.31
CA THR A 13 5.69 -26.58 7.76
C THR A 13 5.82 -25.33 8.63
N THR A 14 6.07 -25.49 9.91
CA THR A 14 6.02 -24.39 10.90
C THR A 14 7.31 -23.58 10.98
N ALA A 15 8.48 -24.21 10.87
CA ALA A 15 9.76 -23.53 11.07
C ALA A 15 10.19 -22.64 9.86
N MET A 16 9.61 -22.86 8.68
CA MET A 16 9.96 -22.10 7.46
C MET A 16 9.43 -20.66 7.51
N TYR A 17 8.27 -20.44 8.10
CA TYR A 17 7.53 -19.19 8.00
C TYR A 17 7.48 -18.47 9.35
N GLU A 18 8.17 -17.32 9.44
CA GLU A 18 8.12 -16.45 10.63
C GLU A 18 6.76 -15.74 10.79
N ASN A 19 6.04 -15.56 9.68
CA ASN A 19 4.75 -14.88 9.62
C ASN A 19 3.67 -15.85 9.18
N ALA A 20 2.71 -16.13 10.04
CA ALA A 20 1.61 -17.06 9.78
C ALA A 20 0.76 -16.66 8.56
N TYR A 21 0.58 -15.36 8.27
CA TYR A 21 -0.14 -14.88 7.08
C TYR A 21 0.43 -15.41 5.75
N THR A 22 1.67 -15.91 5.75
CA THR A 22 2.27 -16.56 4.58
C THR A 22 1.43 -17.72 4.04
N VAL A 23 0.66 -18.39 4.90
CA VAL A 23 -0.30 -19.44 4.53
C VAL A 23 -1.25 -18.97 3.43
N TYR A 24 -1.85 -17.79 3.59
CA TYR A 24 -2.73 -17.21 2.59
C TYR A 24 -2.03 -16.97 1.25
N ARG A 25 -0.81 -16.42 1.29
CA ARG A 25 -0.01 -16.18 0.09
C ARG A 25 0.30 -17.46 -0.67
N GLU A 26 0.67 -18.54 0.03
CA GLU A 26 1.01 -19.82 -0.59
C GLU A 26 -0.22 -20.45 -1.27
N TYR A 27 -1.39 -20.41 -0.63
CA TYR A 27 -2.61 -20.95 -1.23
C TYR A 27 -3.11 -20.10 -2.40
N ILE A 28 -3.13 -18.78 -2.27
CA ILE A 28 -3.46 -17.87 -3.38
C ILE A 28 -2.56 -18.12 -4.59
N GLN A 29 -1.27 -18.35 -4.36
CA GLN A 29 -0.31 -18.62 -5.41
C GLN A 29 -0.58 -19.95 -6.13
N ASN A 30 -0.95 -20.99 -5.38
CA ASN A 30 -1.36 -22.26 -5.97
C ASN A 30 -2.65 -22.11 -6.77
N SER A 31 -3.62 -21.39 -6.25
CA SER A 31 -4.88 -21.08 -6.94
C SER A 31 -4.64 -20.26 -8.21
N ALA A 32 -3.75 -19.25 -8.18
CA ALA A 32 -3.39 -18.45 -9.35
C ALA A 32 -2.76 -19.31 -10.46
N ASP A 33 -1.83 -20.21 -10.10
CA ASP A 33 -1.26 -21.19 -11.06
C ASP A 33 -2.32 -22.10 -11.66
N SER A 34 -3.30 -22.53 -10.86
CA SER A 34 -4.41 -23.39 -11.30
C SER A 34 -5.36 -22.63 -12.23
N ILE A 35 -5.68 -21.37 -11.91
CA ILE A 35 -6.51 -20.49 -12.74
C ILE A 35 -5.84 -20.24 -14.10
N ASP A 36 -4.54 -19.92 -14.14
CA ASP A 36 -3.82 -19.72 -15.40
C ASP A 36 -3.93 -20.95 -16.32
N LYS A 37 -3.82 -22.15 -15.75
CA LYS A 37 -4.00 -23.40 -16.48
C LYS A 37 -5.44 -23.61 -16.95
N ALA A 38 -6.42 -23.32 -16.10
CA ALA A 38 -7.84 -23.45 -16.42
C ALA A 38 -8.27 -22.49 -17.54
N ILE A 39 -7.76 -21.25 -17.53
CA ILE A 39 -7.98 -20.26 -18.59
C ILE A 39 -7.33 -20.75 -19.91
N ALA A 40 -6.08 -21.21 -19.85
CA ALA A 40 -5.38 -21.74 -21.02
C ALA A 40 -6.08 -22.97 -21.63
N ALA A 41 -6.73 -23.79 -20.80
CA ALA A 41 -7.53 -24.96 -21.22
C ALA A 41 -8.96 -24.60 -21.65
N GLY A 42 -9.39 -23.34 -21.53
CA GLY A 42 -10.75 -22.91 -21.87
C GLY A 42 -11.84 -23.41 -20.90
N ILE A 43 -11.47 -23.81 -19.68
CA ILE A 43 -12.39 -24.30 -18.65
C ILE A 43 -13.09 -23.12 -17.94
N VAL A 44 -12.34 -22.04 -17.69
CA VAL A 44 -12.83 -20.82 -17.05
C VAL A 44 -12.43 -19.62 -17.89
N ASN A 45 -13.31 -18.62 -18.02
CA ASN A 45 -12.92 -17.32 -18.60
C ASN A 45 -12.19 -16.47 -17.56
N GLU A 46 -11.28 -15.62 -18.00
CA GLU A 46 -10.48 -14.73 -17.13
C GLU A 46 -11.36 -13.88 -16.20
N LYS A 47 -12.48 -13.35 -16.71
CA LYS A 47 -13.42 -12.51 -15.93
C LYS A 47 -14.25 -13.29 -14.90
N ASP A 48 -14.38 -14.60 -15.05
CA ASP A 48 -15.20 -15.48 -14.20
C ASP A 48 -14.31 -16.25 -13.20
N ALA A 49 -12.98 -16.20 -13.38
CA ALA A 49 -12.01 -16.80 -12.47
C ALA A 49 -11.95 -16.07 -11.14
N ILE A 50 -12.08 -16.80 -10.04
CA ILE A 50 -12.15 -16.25 -8.68
C ILE A 50 -11.38 -17.11 -7.69
N ILE A 51 -10.77 -16.43 -6.72
CA ILE A 51 -10.25 -17.04 -5.48
C ILE A 51 -11.07 -16.45 -4.34
N ASP A 52 -11.84 -17.28 -3.66
CA ASP A 52 -12.68 -16.86 -2.54
C ASP A 52 -12.12 -17.34 -1.20
N ILE A 53 -11.95 -16.41 -0.27
CA ILE A 53 -11.44 -16.68 1.08
C ILE A 53 -12.55 -16.37 2.06
N ASN A 54 -12.95 -17.37 2.84
CA ASN A 54 -13.94 -17.21 3.89
C ASN A 54 -13.33 -17.45 5.26
N ILE A 55 -13.45 -16.46 6.15
CA ILE A 55 -12.91 -16.48 7.52
C ILE A 55 -14.10 -16.48 8.49
N GLU A 56 -14.26 -17.58 9.22
CA GLU A 56 -15.32 -17.79 10.21
C GLU A 56 -14.73 -17.82 11.63
N TYR A 57 -14.54 -16.64 12.22
CA TYR A 57 -13.89 -16.48 13.54
C TYR A 57 -14.49 -17.41 14.62
N ASN A 58 -15.81 -17.43 14.75
CA ASN A 58 -16.50 -18.23 15.79
C ASN A 58 -16.33 -19.74 15.63
N LYS A 59 -16.13 -20.21 14.40
CA LYS A 59 -15.86 -21.61 14.08
C LYS A 59 -14.38 -21.94 14.04
N ARG A 60 -13.52 -20.93 14.19
CA ARG A 60 -12.07 -21.05 14.03
C ARG A 60 -11.70 -21.71 12.70
N ARG A 61 -12.37 -21.29 11.62
CA ARG A 61 -12.28 -21.92 10.31
C ARG A 61 -11.91 -20.90 9.24
N ILE A 62 -11.00 -21.32 8.37
CA ILE A 62 -10.60 -20.59 7.16
C ILE A 62 -10.84 -21.51 5.97
N THR A 63 -11.51 -21.01 4.94
CA THR A 63 -11.71 -21.72 3.66
C THR A 63 -11.12 -20.87 2.54
N ILE A 64 -10.33 -21.46 1.67
CA ILE A 64 -9.78 -20.83 0.46
C ILE A 64 -10.17 -21.72 -0.72
N ASN A 65 -10.97 -21.17 -1.63
CA ASN A 65 -11.54 -21.89 -2.76
C ASN A 65 -11.17 -21.17 -4.07
N ASP A 66 -10.79 -21.92 -5.09
CA ASP A 66 -10.69 -21.42 -6.45
C ASP A 66 -11.59 -22.25 -7.39
N ASN A 67 -12.16 -21.59 -8.38
CA ASN A 67 -12.98 -22.22 -9.41
C ASN A 67 -12.15 -22.63 -10.64
N ALA A 68 -10.90 -23.01 -10.46
CA ALA A 68 -10.03 -23.51 -11.52
C ALA A 68 -10.39 -24.96 -11.93
N MET A 69 -9.47 -25.68 -12.56
CA MET A 69 -9.78 -27.00 -13.10
C MET A 69 -9.87 -28.13 -12.05
N GLY A 70 -9.42 -27.91 -10.82
CA GLY A 70 -9.25 -28.95 -9.82
C GLY A 70 -8.03 -29.85 -10.07
N ILE A 71 -7.99 -31.00 -9.39
CA ILE A 71 -6.97 -32.03 -9.52
C ILE A 71 -7.68 -33.35 -9.86
N PRO A 72 -7.28 -34.05 -10.95
CA PRO A 72 -7.86 -35.34 -11.29
C PRO A 72 -7.77 -36.34 -10.12
N ALA A 73 -8.82 -37.14 -9.92
CA ALA A 73 -8.94 -38.05 -8.78
C ALA A 73 -7.77 -39.05 -8.67
N GLU A 74 -7.31 -39.57 -9.79
CA GLU A 74 -6.16 -40.49 -9.85
C GLU A 74 -4.83 -39.90 -9.38
N MET A 75 -4.67 -38.57 -9.49
CA MET A 75 -3.45 -37.86 -9.12
C MET A 75 -3.56 -37.14 -7.77
N PHE A 76 -4.77 -37.03 -7.20
CA PHE A 76 -5.08 -36.14 -6.08
C PHE A 76 -4.26 -36.48 -4.83
N VAL A 77 -4.35 -37.72 -4.34
CA VAL A 77 -3.65 -38.14 -3.12
C VAL A 77 -2.14 -38.00 -3.31
N LYS A 78 -1.59 -38.56 -4.36
CA LYS A 78 -0.16 -38.50 -4.66
C LYS A 78 0.34 -37.05 -4.70
N LYS A 79 -0.36 -36.19 -5.42
CA LYS A 79 0.04 -34.79 -5.57
C LYS A 79 0.00 -34.00 -4.25
N LEU A 80 -0.82 -34.41 -3.27
CA LEU A 80 -0.95 -33.74 -1.98
C LEU A 80 -0.09 -34.36 -0.88
N THR A 81 0.34 -35.64 -1.01
CA THR A 81 1.22 -36.30 -0.04
C THR A 81 2.70 -36.26 -0.44
N ASP A 82 3.04 -36.17 -1.72
CA ASP A 82 4.44 -36.09 -2.20
C ASP A 82 5.08 -34.78 -1.80
N ILE A 83 5.82 -34.76 -0.68
CA ILE A 83 6.47 -33.56 -0.13
C ILE A 83 7.75 -33.25 -0.91
N ALA A 84 7.88 -32.00 -1.34
CA ALA A 84 9.04 -31.46 -2.07
C ALA A 84 9.30 -32.14 -3.46
N ASP A 85 8.41 -32.99 -3.93
CA ASP A 85 8.43 -33.54 -5.29
C ASP A 85 7.48 -32.73 -6.20
N SER A 86 8.00 -31.60 -6.71
CA SER A 86 7.24 -30.74 -7.61
C SER A 86 7.72 -30.90 -9.05
N GLN A 87 6.82 -31.33 -9.93
CA GLN A 87 7.05 -31.35 -11.38
C GLN A 87 6.83 -29.99 -12.06
N LYS A 88 6.54 -28.93 -11.26
CA LYS A 88 6.29 -27.59 -11.77
C LYS A 88 7.54 -26.97 -12.41
N ASP A 89 7.35 -26.30 -13.54
CA ASP A 89 8.39 -25.55 -14.23
C ASP A 89 8.71 -24.27 -13.45
N ARG A 90 9.94 -24.16 -12.95
CA ARG A 90 10.43 -23.03 -12.15
C ARG A 90 10.39 -21.69 -12.89
N THR A 91 10.30 -21.73 -14.22
CA THR A 91 10.32 -20.53 -15.07
C THR A 91 8.93 -20.02 -15.43
N LYS A 92 7.89 -20.84 -15.19
CA LYS A 92 6.51 -20.57 -15.65
C LYS A 92 5.49 -20.57 -14.52
N GLU A 93 5.76 -21.22 -13.40
CA GLU A 93 4.79 -21.41 -12.33
C GLU A 93 5.22 -20.69 -11.04
N LYS A 94 4.27 -20.00 -10.41
CA LYS A 94 4.47 -19.18 -9.22
C LYS A 94 4.85 -20.02 -8.00
N GLY A 95 4.29 -21.23 -7.85
CA GLY A 95 4.50 -22.16 -6.75
C GLY A 95 5.25 -23.43 -7.15
N PHE A 96 6.57 -23.42 -7.33
CA PHE A 96 7.33 -24.54 -7.90
C PHE A 96 7.97 -25.51 -6.89
N ARG A 97 7.89 -25.27 -5.58
CA ARG A 97 8.65 -26.08 -4.59
C ARG A 97 7.91 -27.30 -4.05
N GLY A 98 6.59 -27.33 -4.18
CA GLY A 98 5.77 -28.43 -3.69
C GLY A 98 5.66 -28.57 -2.17
N ILE A 99 6.01 -27.51 -1.41
CA ILE A 99 5.95 -27.48 0.06
C ILE A 99 4.89 -26.50 0.58
N GLY A 100 4.57 -25.45 -0.15
CA GLY A 100 3.65 -24.40 0.29
C GLY A 100 2.23 -24.87 0.60
N ARG A 101 1.81 -26.02 0.00
CA ARG A 101 0.50 -26.63 0.29
C ARG A 101 0.35 -27.08 1.75
N LEU A 102 1.45 -27.42 2.43
CA LEU A 102 1.43 -27.85 3.83
C LEU A 102 1.58 -26.68 4.81
N ALA A 103 1.67 -25.44 4.32
CA ALA A 103 1.89 -24.27 5.16
C ALA A 103 0.82 -24.14 6.27
N GLY A 104 -0.43 -24.57 6.03
CA GLY A 104 -1.52 -24.47 6.99
C GLY A 104 -1.56 -25.52 8.09
N VAL A 105 -0.93 -26.70 7.88
CA VAL A 105 -1.13 -27.85 8.76
C VAL A 105 -0.65 -27.59 10.21
N GLY A 106 0.36 -26.75 10.38
CA GLY A 106 0.88 -26.40 11.70
C GLY A 106 0.00 -25.44 12.49
N TYR A 107 -0.96 -24.77 11.83
CA TYR A 107 -1.77 -23.69 12.42
C TYR A 107 -3.23 -24.07 12.68
N CYS A 108 -3.63 -25.32 12.41
CA CYS A 108 -4.99 -25.80 12.64
C CYS A 108 -5.00 -27.23 13.19
N ASP A 109 -6.15 -27.66 13.71
CA ASP A 109 -6.30 -29.05 14.16
C ASP A 109 -6.45 -30.01 12.98
N THR A 110 -7.17 -29.60 11.94
CA THR A 110 -7.33 -30.38 10.71
C THR A 110 -7.16 -29.49 9.49
N LEU A 111 -6.26 -29.89 8.58
CA LEU A 111 -6.12 -29.26 7.26
C LEU A 111 -6.76 -30.19 6.22
N ILE A 112 -7.78 -29.69 5.51
CA ILE A 112 -8.55 -30.46 4.55
C ILE A 112 -8.32 -29.88 3.16
N PHE A 113 -8.04 -30.73 2.18
CA PHE A 113 -8.07 -30.39 0.76
C PHE A 113 -9.22 -31.13 0.10
N LYS A 114 -9.98 -30.41 -0.73
CA LYS A 114 -11.03 -30.97 -1.56
C LYS A 114 -10.83 -30.56 -3.00
N SER A 115 -11.17 -31.44 -3.91
CA SER A 115 -11.10 -31.13 -5.33
C SER A 115 -12.16 -31.88 -6.10
N SER A 116 -12.84 -31.17 -6.98
CA SER A 116 -13.61 -31.75 -8.08
C SER A 116 -12.94 -31.38 -9.39
N TYR A 117 -12.73 -32.34 -10.27
CA TYR A 117 -12.13 -32.11 -11.58
C TYR A 117 -13.19 -32.18 -12.66
N LYS A 118 -13.21 -31.22 -13.58
CA LYS A 118 -14.23 -31.13 -14.62
C LYS A 118 -14.26 -32.42 -15.48
N GLY A 119 -15.43 -33.05 -15.57
CA GLY A 119 -15.65 -34.29 -16.29
C GLY A 119 -15.56 -35.54 -15.43
N GLU A 120 -15.23 -35.44 -14.15
CA GLU A 120 -15.27 -36.53 -13.18
C GLU A 120 -16.52 -36.39 -12.27
N ASN A 121 -17.11 -37.50 -11.84
CA ASN A 121 -18.27 -37.53 -10.97
C ASN A 121 -17.90 -37.74 -9.48
N VAL A 122 -16.68 -37.37 -9.13
CA VAL A 122 -16.14 -37.53 -7.77
C VAL A 122 -15.50 -36.22 -7.25
N GLU A 123 -15.73 -35.96 -5.96
CA GLU A 123 -14.96 -35.03 -5.16
C GLU A 123 -13.92 -35.84 -4.38
N SER A 124 -12.65 -35.59 -4.61
CA SER A 124 -11.57 -36.19 -3.82
C SER A 124 -11.27 -35.31 -2.59
N VAL A 125 -11.15 -35.95 -1.43
CA VAL A 125 -10.87 -35.30 -0.15
C VAL A 125 -9.64 -35.95 0.50
N ILE A 126 -8.77 -35.15 1.09
CA ILE A 126 -7.70 -35.59 1.98
C ILE A 126 -7.64 -34.67 3.21
N GLU A 127 -7.56 -35.27 4.37
CA GLU A 127 -7.47 -34.62 5.66
C GLU A 127 -6.09 -34.88 6.27
N TRP A 128 -5.49 -33.84 6.82
CA TRP A 128 -4.23 -33.90 7.55
C TRP A 128 -4.50 -33.56 9.02
N ASP A 129 -4.15 -34.48 9.93
CA ASP A 129 -4.26 -34.29 11.37
C ASP A 129 -3.12 -33.40 11.88
N GLY A 130 -3.38 -32.07 11.92
CA GLY A 130 -2.44 -31.07 12.39
C GLY A 130 -2.19 -31.15 13.90
N LYS A 131 -3.17 -31.65 14.70
CA LYS A 131 -2.99 -31.85 16.12
C LYS A 131 -1.97 -32.97 16.38
N LYS A 132 -2.17 -34.14 15.76
CA LYS A 132 -1.25 -35.28 15.84
C LYS A 132 0.13 -34.90 15.32
N LEU A 133 0.19 -34.11 14.24
CA LEU A 133 1.46 -33.59 13.73
C LEU A 133 2.23 -32.83 14.82
N ARG A 134 1.59 -31.87 15.50
CA ARG A 134 2.22 -31.10 16.57
C ARG A 134 2.63 -31.97 17.76
N ASP A 135 1.77 -32.91 18.16
CA ASP A 135 2.03 -33.82 19.28
C ASP A 135 3.26 -34.70 19.01
N VAL A 136 3.36 -35.31 17.82
CA VAL A 136 4.50 -36.15 17.44
C VAL A 136 5.78 -35.33 17.27
N LEU A 137 5.71 -34.11 16.73
CA LEU A 137 6.88 -33.23 16.61
C LEU A 137 7.42 -32.81 17.98
N ALA A 138 6.56 -32.57 18.96
CA ALA A 138 6.93 -32.22 20.31
C ALA A 138 7.51 -33.41 21.12
N ASP A 139 7.14 -34.66 20.77
CA ASP A 139 7.61 -35.86 21.45
C ASP A 139 9.02 -36.23 20.97
N THR A 140 10.01 -36.02 21.83
CA THR A 140 11.43 -36.35 21.57
C THR A 140 11.73 -37.84 21.60
N THR A 141 10.80 -38.69 22.04
CA THR A 141 11.00 -40.15 22.13
C THR A 141 10.59 -40.89 20.85
N GLN A 142 9.75 -40.28 20.02
CA GLN A 142 9.31 -40.85 18.76
C GLN A 142 10.19 -40.39 17.59
N HIS A 143 10.62 -41.31 16.75
CA HIS A 143 11.49 -41.07 15.60
C HIS A 143 10.97 -41.75 14.34
N PRO A 144 9.71 -41.50 13.89
CA PRO A 144 9.20 -42.08 12.66
C PRO A 144 9.97 -41.60 11.43
N SER A 145 10.00 -42.36 10.37
CA SER A 145 10.41 -41.88 9.06
C SER A 145 9.42 -40.80 8.58
N ALA A 146 9.86 -39.91 7.72
CA ALA A 146 8.97 -38.86 7.19
C ALA A 146 7.79 -39.44 6.40
N SER A 147 7.99 -40.57 5.66
CA SER A 147 6.92 -41.22 4.92
C SER A 147 5.89 -41.86 5.85
N ASP A 148 6.34 -42.67 6.82
CA ASP A 148 5.43 -43.33 7.76
C ASP A 148 4.64 -42.29 8.57
N PHE A 149 5.28 -41.18 8.88
CA PHE A 149 4.64 -40.09 9.60
C PHE A 149 3.55 -39.40 8.77
N VAL A 150 3.78 -39.15 7.48
CA VAL A 150 2.75 -38.60 6.57
C VAL A 150 1.58 -39.55 6.44
N ASP A 151 1.83 -40.82 6.25
CA ASP A 151 0.77 -41.85 6.12
C ASP A 151 -0.08 -41.95 7.41
N ASP A 152 0.56 -41.76 8.59
CA ASP A 152 -0.10 -41.85 9.90
C ASP A 152 -0.99 -40.64 10.24
N ILE A 153 -0.74 -39.46 9.63
CA ILE A 153 -1.49 -38.23 9.86
C ILE A 153 -2.42 -37.84 8.71
N THR A 154 -2.52 -38.66 7.65
CA THR A 154 -3.38 -38.35 6.51
C THR A 154 -4.49 -39.40 6.33
N TYR A 155 -5.66 -38.93 5.94
CA TYR A 155 -6.81 -39.76 5.60
C TYR A 155 -7.47 -39.24 4.32
N SER A 156 -7.72 -40.13 3.34
CA SER A 156 -8.32 -39.73 2.07
C SER A 156 -9.55 -40.58 1.72
N TYR A 157 -10.54 -39.92 1.09
CA TYR A 157 -11.77 -40.55 0.63
C TYR A 157 -12.35 -39.81 -0.57
N GLN A 158 -13.40 -40.35 -1.17
CA GLN A 158 -14.11 -39.74 -2.29
C GLN A 158 -15.61 -39.66 -1.98
N ASN A 159 -16.23 -38.54 -2.39
CA ASN A 159 -17.67 -38.33 -2.41
C ASN A 159 -18.19 -38.30 -3.85
N GLU A 160 -19.49 -38.49 -4.04
CA GLU A 160 -20.13 -38.22 -5.33
C GLU A 160 -20.16 -36.73 -5.60
N ALA A 161 -19.86 -36.30 -6.84
CA ALA A 161 -19.88 -34.93 -7.30
C ALA A 161 -20.53 -34.79 -8.67
N ASN A 162 -20.91 -33.59 -9.05
CA ASN A 162 -21.42 -33.30 -10.39
C ASN A 162 -20.24 -33.19 -11.37
N MET A 163 -20.37 -33.83 -12.54
CA MET A 163 -19.35 -33.81 -13.61
C MET A 163 -19.03 -32.39 -14.14
N ASP A 164 -19.92 -31.43 -13.95
CA ASP A 164 -19.70 -30.03 -14.33
C ASP A 164 -18.97 -29.19 -13.26
N GLU A 165 -18.89 -29.71 -12.03
CA GLU A 165 -18.18 -29.05 -10.95
C GLU A 165 -16.66 -29.14 -11.14
N HIS A 166 -15.98 -28.04 -10.87
CA HIS A 166 -14.53 -28.00 -10.90
C HIS A 166 -14.03 -26.92 -9.94
N TYR A 167 -13.24 -27.32 -8.96
CA TYR A 167 -12.67 -26.42 -7.96
C TYR A 167 -11.52 -27.09 -7.21
N PHE A 168 -10.76 -26.27 -6.50
CA PHE A 168 -9.87 -26.73 -5.45
C PHE A 168 -10.11 -25.90 -4.20
N GLU A 169 -10.33 -26.58 -3.08
CA GLU A 169 -10.67 -25.96 -1.79
C GLU A 169 -9.68 -26.41 -0.72
N VAL A 170 -9.20 -25.46 0.06
CA VAL A 170 -8.37 -25.68 1.26
C VAL A 170 -9.16 -25.20 2.48
N ILE A 171 -9.31 -26.06 3.48
CA ILE A 171 -10.02 -25.75 4.71
C ILE A 171 -9.06 -25.97 5.90
N MET A 172 -8.90 -24.94 6.71
CA MET A 172 -8.22 -25.01 8.01
C MET A 172 -9.30 -25.02 9.10
N GLU A 173 -9.51 -26.17 9.74
CA GLU A 173 -10.47 -26.32 10.85
C GLU A 173 -9.76 -26.34 12.20
N GLY A 174 -10.34 -25.66 13.20
CA GLY A 174 -9.74 -25.53 14.52
C GLY A 174 -8.42 -24.77 14.48
N VAL A 175 -8.41 -23.56 13.88
CA VAL A 175 -7.22 -22.69 13.92
C VAL A 175 -6.80 -22.52 15.37
N ILE A 176 -5.54 -22.82 15.69
CA ILE A 176 -5.03 -22.84 17.06
C ILE A 176 -5.02 -21.43 17.69
N PRO A 177 -5.16 -21.31 19.03
CA PRO A 177 -5.20 -20.01 19.70
C PRO A 177 -3.96 -19.16 19.45
N GLU A 178 -2.79 -19.75 19.31
CA GLU A 178 -1.52 -19.08 19.04
C GLU A 178 -1.47 -18.43 17.67
N SER A 179 -2.44 -18.74 16.81
CA SER A 179 -2.57 -18.25 15.43
C SER A 179 -3.87 -17.50 15.20
N ASP A 180 -4.48 -16.92 16.25
CA ASP A 180 -5.71 -16.12 16.16
C ASP A 180 -5.60 -14.97 15.14
N ASP A 181 -4.41 -14.45 14.90
CA ASP A 181 -4.15 -13.43 13.88
C ASP A 181 -4.63 -13.87 12.48
N LEU A 182 -4.60 -15.17 12.17
CA LEU A 182 -5.12 -15.70 10.90
C LEU A 182 -6.65 -15.55 10.77
N LEU A 183 -7.35 -15.37 11.87
CA LEU A 183 -8.81 -15.16 11.92
C LEU A 183 -9.18 -13.67 11.97
N ASP A 184 -8.20 -12.76 12.13
CA ASP A 184 -8.44 -11.32 12.06
C ASP A 184 -8.64 -10.90 10.60
N LYS A 185 -9.89 -10.82 10.19
CA LYS A 185 -10.29 -10.44 8.84
C LYS A 185 -9.66 -9.12 8.38
N VAL A 186 -9.53 -8.12 9.28
CA VAL A 186 -8.98 -6.80 8.92
C VAL A 186 -7.49 -6.92 8.64
N ALA A 187 -6.76 -7.58 9.51
CA ALA A 187 -5.32 -7.81 9.36
C ALA A 187 -5.00 -8.67 8.12
N VAL A 188 -5.82 -9.71 7.85
CA VAL A 188 -5.69 -10.55 6.65
C VAL A 188 -5.91 -9.73 5.37
N ILE A 189 -6.97 -8.92 5.31
CA ILE A 189 -7.23 -8.03 4.16
C ILE A 189 -6.05 -7.09 3.95
N GLU A 190 -5.58 -6.41 4.99
CA GLU A 190 -4.44 -5.49 4.90
C GLU A 190 -3.15 -6.18 4.42
N TYR A 191 -2.89 -7.39 4.86
CA TYR A 191 -1.77 -8.20 4.38
C TYR A 191 -1.93 -8.54 2.90
N LEU A 192 -3.10 -9.05 2.49
CA LEU A 192 -3.36 -9.48 1.12
C LEU A 192 -3.38 -8.31 0.13
N GLU A 193 -3.93 -7.15 0.49
CA GLU A 193 -3.87 -5.94 -0.32
C GLU A 193 -2.43 -5.54 -0.68
N SER A 194 -1.48 -5.85 0.20
CA SER A 194 -0.06 -5.58 -0.02
C SER A 194 0.63 -6.68 -0.84
N VAL A 195 0.33 -7.95 -0.58
CA VAL A 195 1.12 -9.10 -1.03
C VAL A 195 0.52 -9.81 -2.25
N ALA A 196 -0.81 -9.91 -2.32
CA ALA A 196 -1.49 -10.71 -3.32
C ALA A 196 -1.43 -10.12 -4.75
N PRO A 197 -1.57 -10.95 -5.80
CA PRO A 197 -1.58 -10.52 -7.20
C PRO A 197 -2.96 -10.00 -7.61
N ILE A 198 -3.37 -8.89 -7.01
CA ILE A 198 -4.67 -8.25 -7.19
C ILE A 198 -4.57 -6.99 -8.07
N PRO A 199 -5.69 -6.54 -8.69
CA PRO A 199 -5.72 -5.37 -9.52
C PRO A 199 -5.60 -4.06 -8.73
N PHE A 200 -5.25 -2.99 -9.43
CA PHE A 200 -5.36 -1.63 -8.89
C PHE A 200 -6.81 -1.24 -8.68
N ALA A 201 -7.10 -0.53 -7.59
CA ALA A 201 -8.43 0.00 -7.30
C ALA A 201 -8.93 0.93 -8.41
N THR A 202 -10.25 0.95 -8.64
CA THR A 202 -10.87 1.79 -9.70
C THR A 202 -10.61 3.27 -9.51
N PHE A 203 -10.52 3.73 -8.27
CA PHE A 203 -10.27 5.13 -7.91
C PHE A 203 -8.79 5.55 -8.00
N PHE A 204 -7.85 4.64 -8.23
CA PHE A 204 -6.45 5.00 -8.48
C PHE A 204 -6.31 5.43 -9.94
N ILE A 205 -6.36 6.74 -10.19
CA ILE A 205 -6.44 7.32 -11.54
C ILE A 205 -5.25 6.98 -12.44
N TYR A 206 -4.07 6.74 -11.85
CA TYR A 206 -2.85 6.44 -12.61
C TYR A 206 -2.73 5.00 -13.09
N LYS A 207 -3.65 4.10 -12.69
CA LYS A 207 -3.65 2.72 -13.18
C LYS A 207 -3.70 2.62 -14.71
N SER A 208 -4.45 3.53 -15.37
CA SER A 208 -4.54 3.56 -16.83
C SER A 208 -3.19 3.80 -17.50
N LYS A 209 -2.37 4.72 -16.96
CA LYS A 209 -1.00 4.98 -17.44
C LYS A 209 -0.09 3.76 -17.22
N ILE A 210 -0.24 3.05 -16.10
CA ILE A 210 0.54 1.84 -15.79
C ILE A 210 0.19 0.73 -16.79
N TYR A 211 -1.09 0.46 -17.02
CA TYR A 211 -1.51 -0.54 -18.00
C TYR A 211 -1.15 -0.16 -19.43
N GLU A 212 -1.21 1.14 -19.78
CA GLU A 212 -0.77 1.63 -21.09
C GLU A 212 0.73 1.40 -21.29
N PHE A 213 1.56 1.72 -20.28
CA PHE A 213 2.98 1.42 -20.30
C PHE A 213 3.24 -0.08 -20.52
N CYS A 214 2.53 -0.94 -19.81
CA CYS A 214 2.65 -2.38 -19.97
C CYS A 214 2.31 -2.82 -21.39
N ARG A 215 1.19 -2.37 -21.96
CA ARG A 215 0.79 -2.71 -23.34
C ARG A 215 1.83 -2.27 -24.37
N ASN A 216 2.34 -1.03 -24.23
CA ASN A 216 3.30 -0.46 -25.18
C ASN A 216 4.67 -1.15 -25.13
N ASN A 217 4.99 -1.82 -24.03
CA ASN A 217 6.28 -2.49 -23.82
C ASN A 217 6.19 -4.03 -23.79
N ASN A 218 5.06 -4.61 -24.20
CA ASN A 218 4.80 -6.05 -24.16
C ASN A 218 5.03 -6.65 -22.74
N LEU A 219 4.53 -5.95 -21.74
CA LEU A 219 4.57 -6.37 -20.34
C LEU A 219 3.16 -6.78 -19.89
N LYS A 220 3.09 -7.69 -18.93
CA LYS A 220 1.85 -8.12 -18.29
C LYS A 220 1.98 -7.95 -16.78
N ILE A 221 0.89 -7.53 -16.13
CA ILE A 221 0.70 -7.63 -14.69
C ILE A 221 -0.32 -8.76 -14.49
N ASP A 222 0.09 -9.83 -13.81
CA ASP A 222 -0.82 -10.92 -13.48
C ASP A 222 -1.77 -10.46 -12.38
N GLU A 223 -3.06 -10.49 -12.65
CA GLU A 223 -4.10 -10.00 -11.73
C GLU A 223 -5.23 -11.03 -11.65
N TYR A 224 -5.70 -11.26 -10.43
CA TYR A 224 -6.75 -12.23 -10.13
C TYR A 224 -7.84 -11.56 -9.31
N THR A 225 -9.08 -11.99 -9.51
CA THR A 225 -10.20 -11.63 -8.63
C THR A 225 -10.08 -12.43 -7.35
N ILE A 226 -9.69 -11.77 -6.26
CA ILE A 226 -9.57 -12.36 -4.93
C ILE A 226 -10.57 -11.66 -4.01
N GLN A 227 -11.35 -12.45 -3.27
CA GLN A 227 -12.34 -11.96 -2.31
C GLN A 227 -12.05 -12.49 -0.91
N VAL A 228 -12.37 -11.68 0.10
CA VAL A 228 -12.39 -12.11 1.52
C VAL A 228 -13.79 -11.86 2.07
N ASN A 229 -14.49 -12.94 2.44
CA ASN A 229 -15.89 -12.88 2.87
C ASN A 229 -16.77 -12.05 1.91
N GLY A 230 -16.66 -12.30 0.60
CA GLY A 230 -17.41 -11.64 -0.47
C GLY A 230 -16.96 -10.22 -0.82
N ASN A 231 -15.91 -9.68 -0.20
CA ASN A 231 -15.37 -8.37 -0.53
C ASN A 231 -14.13 -8.51 -1.43
N GLN A 232 -14.21 -8.01 -2.66
CA GLN A 232 -13.10 -8.04 -3.59
C GLN A 232 -11.94 -7.16 -3.08
N LEU A 233 -10.72 -7.66 -3.21
CA LEU A 233 -9.49 -6.98 -2.82
C LEU A 233 -8.89 -6.19 -3.99
N PHE A 234 -8.28 -5.06 -3.64
CA PHE A 234 -7.55 -4.20 -4.56
C PHE A 234 -6.26 -3.72 -3.91
N LYS A 235 -5.25 -3.41 -4.72
CA LYS A 235 -4.02 -2.78 -4.22
C LYS A 235 -4.34 -1.48 -3.48
N PRO A 236 -3.63 -1.16 -2.38
CA PRO A 236 -4.00 -0.07 -1.46
C PRO A 236 -3.69 1.34 -1.99
N TYR A 237 -3.35 1.47 -3.28
CA TYR A 237 -2.91 2.75 -3.84
C TYR A 237 -4.05 3.74 -4.02
N LYS A 238 -3.78 4.99 -3.61
CA LYS A 238 -4.65 6.16 -3.74
C LYS A 238 -3.84 7.34 -4.27
N THR A 239 -4.52 8.30 -4.89
CA THR A 239 -3.87 9.54 -5.36
C THR A 239 -3.39 10.40 -4.20
N LYS A 240 -4.19 10.52 -3.13
CA LYS A 240 -3.85 11.29 -1.93
C LYS A 240 -3.12 10.42 -0.91
N ILE A 241 -2.03 10.96 -0.36
CA ILE A 241 -1.25 10.34 0.71
C ILE A 241 -1.70 10.93 2.04
N TYR A 242 -2.24 10.08 2.92
CA TYR A 242 -2.76 10.49 4.22
C TYR A 242 -1.73 10.30 5.34
N ASP A 243 -1.86 11.11 6.39
CA ASP A 243 -1.03 11.02 7.60
C ASP A 243 -1.50 9.86 8.49
N GLY A 244 -1.22 8.64 8.09
CA GLY A 244 -1.59 7.42 8.80
C GLY A 244 -2.42 6.43 7.97
N THR A 245 -3.33 5.72 8.64
CA THR A 245 -4.22 4.72 8.04
C THR A 245 -5.33 5.34 7.17
N SER A 246 -6.09 4.50 6.49
CA SER A 246 -7.22 4.90 5.65
C SER A 246 -8.28 5.77 6.37
N GLY A 247 -8.34 5.73 7.71
CA GLY A 247 -9.22 6.58 8.52
C GLY A 247 -8.71 8.01 8.76
N SER A 248 -7.45 8.31 8.43
CA SER A 248 -6.91 9.67 8.56
C SER A 248 -7.49 10.58 7.48
N THR A 249 -7.99 11.74 7.89
CA THR A 249 -8.52 12.77 6.98
C THR A 249 -7.45 13.78 6.55
N LYS A 250 -6.29 13.81 7.22
CA LYS A 250 -5.21 14.74 6.92
C LYS A 250 -4.40 14.27 5.73
N VAL A 251 -4.56 14.94 4.59
CA VAL A 251 -3.71 14.74 3.41
C VAL A 251 -2.36 15.42 3.66
N VAL A 252 -1.27 14.68 3.50
CA VAL A 252 0.10 15.18 3.67
C VAL A 252 0.82 15.40 2.35
N ASP A 253 0.46 14.65 1.32
CA ASP A 253 0.99 14.81 -0.04
C ASP A 253 0.00 14.23 -1.06
N GLU A 254 0.27 14.41 -2.33
CA GLU A 254 -0.56 13.90 -3.41
C GLU A 254 0.32 13.46 -4.58
N ILE A 255 0.03 12.27 -5.14
CA ILE A 255 0.64 11.79 -6.37
C ILE A 255 0.06 12.62 -7.53
N LYS A 256 0.90 13.32 -8.26
CA LYS A 256 0.52 14.22 -9.37
C LYS A 256 0.79 13.60 -10.73
N ASP A 257 1.67 12.62 -10.79
CA ASP A 257 1.95 11.80 -11.97
C ASP A 257 2.67 10.51 -11.57
N VAL A 258 2.86 9.62 -12.53
CA VAL A 258 3.69 8.42 -12.39
C VAL A 258 4.80 8.42 -13.43
N GLU A 259 5.96 7.90 -13.04
CA GLU A 259 7.12 7.71 -13.90
C GLU A 259 7.50 6.24 -13.97
N PHE A 260 8.12 5.84 -15.09
CA PHE A 260 8.49 4.47 -15.37
C PHE A 260 10.00 4.35 -15.59
N LYS A 261 10.57 3.22 -15.17
CA LYS A 261 11.96 2.84 -15.46
C LYS A 261 12.00 1.38 -15.87
N GLU A 262 12.94 1.05 -16.73
CA GLU A 262 13.23 -0.32 -17.13
C GLU A 262 14.68 -0.65 -16.79
N PHE A 263 14.92 -1.90 -16.43
CA PHE A 263 16.22 -2.40 -16.01
C PHE A 263 16.62 -3.55 -16.92
N TYR A 264 17.80 -3.46 -17.51
CA TYR A 264 18.29 -4.43 -18.47
C TYR A 264 19.62 -5.01 -17.99
N ALA A 265 19.83 -6.31 -18.24
CA ALA A 265 21.11 -6.97 -18.07
C ALA A 265 22.10 -6.48 -19.12
N SER A 266 23.38 -6.80 -18.92
CA SER A 266 24.46 -6.46 -19.84
C SER A 266 24.30 -7.06 -21.25
N ASP A 267 23.57 -8.18 -21.36
CA ASP A 267 23.24 -8.87 -22.61
C ASP A 267 21.94 -8.35 -23.28
N GLY A 268 21.32 -7.33 -22.73
CA GLY A 268 20.10 -6.72 -23.25
C GLY A 268 18.79 -7.38 -22.81
N ARG A 269 18.82 -8.44 -21.99
CA ARG A 269 17.59 -9.02 -21.40
C ARG A 269 16.97 -8.03 -20.43
N ARG A 270 15.63 -7.91 -20.46
CA ARG A 270 14.91 -7.10 -19.47
C ARG A 270 14.85 -7.85 -18.14
N LEU A 271 15.44 -7.28 -17.09
CA LEU A 271 15.45 -7.82 -15.74
C LEU A 271 14.16 -7.46 -14.98
N ALA A 272 13.79 -6.19 -15.07
CA ALA A 272 12.65 -5.64 -14.34
C ALA A 272 12.16 -4.34 -14.99
N TRP A 273 10.99 -3.90 -14.55
CA TRP A 273 10.48 -2.54 -14.79
C TRP A 273 9.88 -1.99 -13.51
N MET A 274 9.68 -0.68 -13.45
CA MET A 274 9.23 0.02 -12.26
C MET A 274 8.29 1.15 -12.63
N TRP A 275 7.30 1.39 -11.77
CA TRP A 275 6.59 2.65 -11.71
C TRP A 275 6.74 3.27 -10.33
N PHE A 276 6.74 4.60 -10.25
CA PHE A 276 6.69 5.33 -8.99
C PHE A 276 5.95 6.64 -9.13
N GLY A 277 5.30 7.07 -8.04
CA GLY A 277 4.54 8.31 -7.99
C GLY A 277 5.43 9.53 -7.87
N ILE A 278 5.15 10.56 -8.66
CA ILE A 278 5.71 11.91 -8.54
C ILE A 278 4.82 12.73 -7.63
N SER A 279 5.39 13.28 -6.57
CA SER A 279 4.72 14.14 -5.59
C SER A 279 5.66 15.29 -5.19
N LYS A 280 5.28 16.06 -4.19
CA LYS A 280 6.18 17.07 -3.60
C LYS A 280 7.18 16.47 -2.62
N PHE A 281 7.05 15.17 -2.30
CA PHE A 281 7.86 14.47 -1.30
C PHE A 281 7.91 15.25 0.03
N GLU A 282 6.73 15.65 0.53
CA GLU A 282 6.61 16.55 1.69
C GLU A 282 7.29 15.99 2.93
N GLN A 283 7.05 14.72 3.20
CA GLN A 283 7.63 14.00 4.34
C GLN A 283 7.72 12.52 4.07
N GLN A 284 8.38 11.77 4.97
CA GLN A 284 8.33 10.32 4.94
C GLN A 284 6.89 9.83 5.16
N ILE A 285 6.46 8.91 4.32
CA ILE A 285 5.17 8.22 4.49
C ILE A 285 5.30 7.33 5.73
N LYS A 286 4.36 7.44 6.66
CA LYS A 286 4.38 6.69 7.92
C LYS A 286 4.17 5.19 7.71
N PRO A 287 4.70 4.32 8.60
CA PRO A 287 4.57 2.86 8.48
C PRO A 287 3.11 2.35 8.40
N MET A 288 2.19 3.07 9.05
CA MET A 288 0.76 2.72 9.01
C MET A 288 0.10 2.95 7.63
N ASN A 289 0.72 3.72 6.75
CA ASN A 289 0.20 3.94 5.40
C ASN A 289 0.69 2.82 4.48
N LYS A 290 -0.23 1.99 4.02
CA LYS A 290 0.04 0.81 3.17
C LYS A 290 0.62 1.15 1.79
N MET A 291 0.60 2.42 1.38
CA MET A 291 1.25 2.88 0.12
C MET A 291 2.74 3.11 0.26
N ARG A 292 3.28 3.09 1.50
CA ARG A 292 4.68 3.43 1.80
C ARG A 292 5.65 2.51 1.08
N GLY A 293 6.64 3.13 0.45
CA GLY A 293 7.79 2.46 -0.14
C GLY A 293 7.57 1.93 -1.56
N ILE A 294 8.67 1.76 -2.28
CA ILE A 294 8.70 1.01 -3.53
C ILE A 294 8.76 -0.46 -3.16
N ARG A 295 7.81 -1.25 -3.67
CA ARG A 295 7.66 -2.67 -3.35
C ARG A 295 8.22 -3.53 -4.47
N LEU A 296 8.87 -4.63 -4.11
CA LEU A 296 9.40 -5.59 -5.08
C LEU A 296 8.35 -6.66 -5.35
N ARG A 297 8.10 -6.98 -6.62
CA ARG A 297 7.15 -8.00 -7.05
C ARG A 297 7.74 -8.97 -8.05
N LYS A 298 7.33 -10.21 -7.97
CA LYS A 298 7.51 -11.24 -8.99
C LYS A 298 6.15 -11.84 -9.30
N GLU A 299 5.74 -11.83 -10.59
CA GLU A 299 4.41 -12.32 -11.01
C GLU A 299 3.27 -11.64 -10.22
N ASN A 300 3.42 -10.35 -10.01
CA ASN A 300 2.55 -9.49 -9.21
C ASN A 300 2.40 -9.90 -7.72
N ILE A 301 3.13 -10.89 -7.23
CA ILE A 301 3.20 -11.28 -5.81
C ILE A 301 4.38 -10.53 -5.17
N GLN A 302 4.15 -9.92 -4.01
CA GLN A 302 5.20 -9.17 -3.31
C GLN A 302 6.32 -10.10 -2.83
N ILE A 303 7.56 -9.65 -3.01
CA ILE A 303 8.79 -10.25 -2.48
C ILE A 303 9.25 -9.40 -1.30
N GLY A 304 9.42 -10.03 -0.15
CA GLY A 304 9.73 -9.32 1.10
C GLY A 304 8.59 -8.43 1.57
N ASP A 305 8.95 -7.28 2.12
CA ASP A 305 8.03 -6.27 2.65
C ASP A 305 8.30 -4.86 2.07
N GLU A 306 7.68 -3.83 2.61
CA GLU A 306 7.89 -2.44 2.20
C GLU A 306 9.30 -1.91 2.53
N ASN A 307 10.04 -2.59 3.39
CA ASN A 307 11.39 -2.20 3.78
C ASN A 307 12.46 -2.94 2.96
N THR A 308 12.12 -3.97 2.22
CA THR A 308 13.06 -4.84 1.50
C THR A 308 14.08 -4.06 0.66
N LEU A 309 13.65 -3.03 -0.06
CA LEU A 309 14.53 -2.17 -0.85
C LEU A 309 15.16 -1.03 -0.02
N GLY A 310 14.58 -0.69 1.14
CA GLY A 310 15.06 0.38 2.02
C GLY A 310 15.98 -0.09 3.15
N ALA A 311 15.81 -1.31 3.67
CA ALA A 311 16.50 -1.81 4.86
C ALA A 311 18.03 -1.93 4.68
N SER A 312 18.50 -2.12 3.46
CA SER A 312 19.92 -2.26 3.15
C SER A 312 20.47 -1.02 2.44
N PRO A 313 21.68 -0.53 2.79
CA PRO A 313 22.36 0.54 2.05
C PRO A 313 22.71 0.15 0.61
N LYS A 314 22.32 -1.04 0.19
CA LYS A 314 22.49 -1.59 -1.14
C LYS A 314 21.71 -0.81 -2.20
N PHE A 315 20.45 -0.43 -1.89
CA PHE A 315 19.56 0.25 -2.85
C PHE A 315 19.41 1.74 -2.56
N PHE A 316 19.26 2.16 -1.33
CA PHE A 316 19.22 3.57 -0.93
C PHE A 316 20.44 3.90 -0.06
N LYS A 317 20.92 5.14 -0.13
CA LYS A 317 21.99 5.63 0.77
C LYS A 317 21.57 5.60 2.23
N GLU A 318 20.29 5.87 2.48
CA GLU A 318 19.67 5.90 3.79
C GLU A 318 18.43 5.01 3.75
N PRO A 319 18.20 4.15 4.76
CA PRO A 319 17.01 3.29 4.82
C PRO A 319 15.69 4.06 4.64
N ARG A 320 15.63 5.27 5.19
CA ARG A 320 14.47 6.16 5.08
C ARG A 320 14.18 6.64 3.64
N GLY A 321 15.13 6.51 2.71
CA GLY A 321 14.96 7.00 1.35
C GLY A 321 13.76 6.38 0.66
N ASN A 322 13.55 5.08 0.82
CA ASN A 322 12.40 4.38 0.27
C ASN A 322 11.05 4.91 0.82
N CYS A 323 11.04 5.43 2.05
CA CYS A 323 9.82 5.88 2.70
C CYS A 323 9.21 7.18 2.12
N TYR A 324 9.89 7.83 1.19
CA TYR A 324 9.36 9.01 0.48
C TYR A 324 8.55 8.65 -0.76
N PHE A 325 8.62 7.39 -1.21
CA PHE A 325 8.08 6.97 -2.50
C PHE A 325 6.88 6.04 -2.34
N VAL A 326 6.06 6.03 -3.37
CA VAL A 326 5.00 5.06 -3.63
C VAL A 326 5.30 4.44 -4.99
N GLY A 327 5.34 3.12 -5.10
CA GLY A 327 5.62 2.47 -6.38
C GLY A 327 5.87 0.98 -6.26
N GLU A 328 6.15 0.36 -7.40
CA GLU A 328 6.44 -1.08 -7.48
C GLU A 328 7.53 -1.35 -8.52
N ILE A 329 8.42 -2.31 -8.22
CA ILE A 329 9.36 -2.91 -9.16
C ILE A 329 8.86 -4.32 -9.48
N TYR A 330 8.66 -4.62 -10.76
CA TYR A 330 8.25 -5.93 -11.23
C TYR A 330 9.45 -6.65 -11.86
N ALA A 331 9.93 -7.69 -11.19
CA ALA A 331 10.96 -8.58 -11.69
C ALA A 331 10.37 -9.50 -12.77
N VAL A 332 10.84 -9.37 -14.02
CA VAL A 332 10.30 -10.12 -15.15
C VAL A 332 11.21 -11.25 -15.64
N ASP A 333 12.53 -11.13 -15.43
CA ASP A 333 13.48 -12.17 -15.83
C ASP A 333 13.22 -13.49 -15.07
N SER A 334 13.22 -14.62 -15.77
CA SER A 334 12.95 -15.94 -15.21
C SER A 334 13.99 -16.39 -14.19
N GLU A 335 15.23 -15.93 -14.30
CA GLU A 335 16.32 -16.25 -13.37
C GLU A 335 16.26 -15.45 -12.05
N LEU A 336 15.39 -14.45 -11.96
CA LEU A 336 15.07 -13.78 -10.70
C LEU A 336 14.12 -14.65 -9.88
N ILE A 337 14.67 -15.71 -9.30
CA ILE A 337 13.94 -16.75 -8.59
C ILE A 337 13.83 -16.37 -7.11
N PRO A 338 12.62 -16.27 -6.53
CA PRO A 338 12.45 -16.04 -5.09
C PRO A 338 13.12 -17.13 -4.25
N ASN A 339 13.71 -16.76 -3.12
CA ASN A 339 14.22 -17.73 -2.14
C ASN A 339 13.07 -18.48 -1.42
N ALA A 340 13.37 -19.37 -0.48
CA ALA A 340 12.35 -20.20 0.16
C ALA A 340 11.34 -19.39 0.97
N ARG A 341 11.78 -18.37 1.67
CA ARG A 341 10.95 -17.48 2.49
C ARG A 341 10.23 -16.40 1.68
N ARG A 342 10.62 -16.22 0.40
CA ARG A 342 10.17 -15.12 -0.47
C ARG A 342 10.44 -13.73 0.11
N ASP A 343 11.44 -13.60 0.96
CA ASP A 343 11.89 -12.33 1.48
C ASP A 343 12.82 -11.61 0.50
N TYR A 344 13.48 -12.38 -0.41
CA TYR A 344 14.27 -11.86 -1.52
C TYR A 344 14.48 -12.93 -2.62
N PHE A 345 15.37 -12.65 -3.59
CA PHE A 345 15.77 -13.60 -4.62
C PHE A 345 16.93 -14.50 -4.18
N LYS A 346 17.04 -15.69 -4.80
CA LYS A 346 18.23 -16.53 -4.71
C LYS A 346 19.44 -15.80 -5.28
N THR A 347 20.59 -15.97 -4.66
CA THR A 347 21.84 -15.40 -5.15
C THR A 347 22.30 -16.14 -6.41
N ASN A 348 22.30 -15.45 -7.55
CA ASN A 348 22.86 -15.88 -8.83
C ASN A 348 23.41 -14.69 -9.60
N ALA A 349 23.92 -14.89 -10.82
CA ALA A 349 24.47 -13.83 -11.66
C ALA A 349 23.41 -12.78 -12.00
N THR A 350 22.21 -13.20 -12.40
CA THR A 350 21.10 -12.32 -12.79
C THR A 350 20.62 -11.46 -11.62
N THR A 351 20.56 -12.02 -10.40
CA THR A 351 20.22 -11.25 -9.19
C THR A 351 21.26 -10.16 -8.92
N LYS A 352 22.54 -10.45 -9.12
CA LYS A 352 23.59 -9.42 -8.96
C LYS A 352 23.50 -8.31 -9.99
N GLU A 353 23.21 -8.64 -11.26
CA GLU A 353 22.97 -7.64 -12.31
C GLU A 353 21.74 -6.78 -11.98
N PHE A 354 20.63 -7.40 -11.58
CA PHE A 354 19.43 -6.71 -11.12
C PHE A 354 19.73 -5.72 -9.98
N GLU A 355 20.50 -6.13 -8.99
CA GLU A 355 20.90 -5.28 -7.87
C GLU A 355 21.72 -4.06 -8.33
N VAL A 356 22.63 -4.26 -9.27
CA VAL A 356 23.44 -3.18 -9.83
C VAL A 356 22.57 -2.17 -10.58
N GLU A 357 21.68 -2.64 -11.46
CA GLU A 357 20.84 -1.78 -12.29
C GLU A 357 19.79 -1.03 -11.45
N VAL A 358 19.11 -1.71 -10.55
CA VAL A 358 18.14 -1.07 -9.64
C VAL A 358 18.84 -0.04 -8.74
N ARG A 359 20.03 -0.35 -8.25
CA ARG A 359 20.81 0.60 -7.45
C ARG A 359 21.15 1.89 -8.20
N LYS A 360 21.44 1.84 -9.50
CA LYS A 360 21.70 3.05 -10.29
C LYS A 360 20.55 4.05 -10.18
N VAL A 361 19.32 3.56 -10.23
CA VAL A 361 18.13 4.41 -10.13
C VAL A 361 17.82 4.78 -8.67
N LEU A 362 17.65 3.81 -7.76
CA LEU A 362 17.21 4.09 -6.39
C LEU A 362 18.26 4.88 -5.59
N TYR A 363 19.54 4.51 -5.71
CA TYR A 363 20.63 5.12 -4.95
C TYR A 363 21.03 6.50 -5.49
N ASN A 364 21.05 6.68 -6.82
CA ASN A 364 21.54 7.93 -7.42
C ASN A 364 20.39 8.87 -7.81
N GLU A 365 19.37 8.39 -8.53
CA GLU A 365 18.32 9.26 -9.06
C GLU A 365 17.27 9.57 -7.99
N LEU A 366 16.63 8.56 -7.40
CA LEU A 366 15.56 8.78 -6.42
C LEU A 366 16.09 9.43 -5.14
N TYR A 367 17.29 9.05 -4.69
CA TYR A 367 17.92 9.73 -3.57
C TYR A 367 18.08 11.23 -3.83
N LYS A 368 18.56 11.61 -5.03
CA LYS A 368 18.69 13.02 -5.41
C LYS A 368 17.33 13.70 -5.51
N THR A 369 16.31 13.01 -6.00
CA THR A 369 14.97 13.58 -6.23
C THR A 369 14.32 14.10 -4.94
N TYR A 370 14.24 13.31 -3.87
CA TYR A 370 13.62 13.80 -2.63
C TYR A 370 14.50 14.82 -1.89
N HIS A 371 15.82 14.73 -1.99
CA HIS A 371 16.71 15.77 -1.48
C HIS A 371 16.55 17.09 -2.23
N TYR A 372 16.46 17.02 -3.56
CA TYR A 372 16.17 18.15 -4.41
C TYR A 372 14.82 18.80 -4.02
N ALA A 373 13.77 18.01 -3.91
CA ALA A 373 12.46 18.48 -3.48
C ALA A 373 12.53 19.23 -2.13
N ASN A 374 13.26 18.67 -1.15
CA ASN A 374 13.45 19.32 0.15
C ASN A 374 14.21 20.65 0.06
N GLN A 375 15.19 20.77 -0.84
CA GLN A 375 15.91 22.03 -1.04
C GLN A 375 15.02 23.10 -1.67
N VAL A 376 14.25 22.72 -2.71
CA VAL A 376 13.29 23.60 -3.38
C VAL A 376 12.22 24.09 -2.40
N LYS A 377 11.61 23.17 -1.63
CA LYS A 377 10.60 23.53 -0.61
C LYS A 377 11.14 24.52 0.42
N LYS A 378 12.32 24.24 0.99
CA LYS A 378 12.94 25.14 1.98
C LYS A 378 13.23 26.52 1.40
N ALA A 379 13.61 26.58 0.12
CA ALA A 379 13.87 27.86 -0.54
C ALA A 379 12.57 28.68 -0.69
N PHE A 380 11.49 28.08 -1.20
CA PHE A 380 10.19 28.76 -1.28
C PHE A 380 9.60 29.10 0.09
N GLN A 381 9.71 28.21 1.08
CA GLN A 381 9.30 28.48 2.47
C GLN A 381 10.00 29.71 3.05
N SER A 382 11.31 29.89 2.77
CA SER A 382 12.06 31.06 3.24
C SER A 382 11.54 32.37 2.63
N GLN A 383 11.10 32.36 1.37
CA GLN A 383 10.48 33.52 0.72
C GLN A 383 9.12 33.84 1.34
N THR A 384 8.25 32.85 1.44
CA THR A 384 6.92 33.02 2.04
C THR A 384 6.99 33.45 3.51
N ASP A 385 7.96 32.91 4.29
CA ASP A 385 8.17 33.33 5.70
C ASP A 385 8.60 34.79 5.80
N TYR A 386 9.49 35.26 4.92
CA TYR A 386 9.86 36.66 4.86
C TYR A 386 8.69 37.56 4.49
N GLU A 387 7.94 37.23 3.42
CA GLU A 387 6.75 37.99 3.00
C GLU A 387 5.72 38.11 4.13
N ARG A 388 5.41 36.98 4.79
CA ARG A 388 4.50 36.95 5.93
C ARG A 388 4.97 37.85 7.08
N LYS A 389 6.26 37.75 7.46
CA LYS A 389 6.84 38.54 8.54
C LYS A 389 6.91 40.02 8.19
N ALA A 390 7.16 40.36 6.92
CA ALA A 390 7.14 41.75 6.48
C ALA A 390 5.74 42.38 6.64
N VAL A 391 4.71 41.67 6.16
CA VAL A 391 3.32 42.11 6.32
C VAL A 391 2.90 42.20 7.80
N GLU A 392 3.30 41.25 8.64
CA GLU A 392 3.03 41.29 10.09
C GLU A 392 3.73 42.47 10.77
N TYR A 393 4.99 42.74 10.41
CA TYR A 393 5.75 43.85 10.95
C TYR A 393 5.13 45.21 10.55
N ASP A 394 4.83 45.40 9.26
CA ASP A 394 4.21 46.62 8.75
C ASP A 394 2.84 46.88 9.39
N LYS A 395 2.07 45.82 9.59
CA LYS A 395 0.79 45.87 10.30
C LYS A 395 0.98 46.31 11.76
N LYS A 396 1.95 45.74 12.48
CA LYS A 396 2.26 46.14 13.86
C LYS A 396 2.76 47.58 13.94
N VAL A 397 3.53 48.05 12.97
CA VAL A 397 3.98 49.46 12.89
C VAL A 397 2.78 50.39 12.69
N SER A 398 1.88 50.08 11.76
CA SER A 398 0.72 50.93 11.43
C SER A 398 -0.36 50.94 12.51
N GLU A 399 -0.51 49.86 13.27
CA GLU A 399 -1.52 49.73 14.34
C GLU A 399 -0.98 50.04 15.74
N ALA A 400 0.28 50.53 15.88
CA ALA A 400 0.99 50.70 17.15
C ALA A 400 0.95 49.45 18.05
N GLY A 401 1.03 48.25 17.41
CA GLY A 401 0.78 46.94 18.01
C GLY A 401 1.99 46.31 18.71
N PHE A 402 3.07 47.03 18.98
CA PHE A 402 4.20 46.55 19.80
C PHE A 402 3.92 46.77 21.28
N VAL A 403 4.26 45.80 22.10
CA VAL A 403 4.06 45.85 23.55
C VAL A 403 5.08 46.82 24.20
N ASP A 404 6.31 46.76 23.74
CA ASP A 404 7.42 47.65 24.19
C ASP A 404 8.50 47.76 23.08
N GLU A 405 9.54 48.55 23.34
CA GLU A 405 10.67 48.78 22.42
C GLU A 405 11.45 47.47 22.17
N ARG A 406 11.52 46.57 23.17
CA ARG A 406 12.20 45.25 23.01
C ARG A 406 11.44 44.32 22.07
N ASP A 407 10.10 44.33 22.13
CA ASP A 407 9.26 43.57 21.21
C ASP A 407 9.46 44.05 19.76
N LYS A 408 9.55 45.37 19.57
CA LYS A 408 9.82 46.00 18.27
C LYS A 408 11.21 45.65 17.73
N GLU A 409 12.26 45.75 18.57
CA GLU A 409 13.63 45.37 18.18
C GLU A 409 13.73 43.87 17.83
N LYS A 410 13.07 43.03 18.61
CA LYS A 410 13.02 41.59 18.33
C LYS A 410 12.33 41.30 17.00
N ALA A 411 11.17 41.88 16.75
CA ALA A 411 10.44 41.73 15.50
C ALA A 411 11.25 42.21 14.29
N LYS A 412 11.98 43.35 14.45
CA LYS A 412 12.89 43.85 13.41
C LYS A 412 14.03 42.89 13.13
N LYS A 413 14.68 42.33 14.15
CA LYS A 413 15.76 41.35 14.01
C LYS A 413 15.27 40.06 13.37
N ASP A 414 14.08 39.60 13.75
CA ASP A 414 13.45 38.40 13.16
C ASP A 414 13.11 38.61 11.67
N LEU A 415 12.71 39.84 11.28
CA LEU A 415 12.47 40.23 9.90
C LEU A 415 13.77 40.28 9.09
N GLU A 416 14.82 40.89 9.63
CA GLU A 416 16.15 40.97 9.00
C GLU A 416 16.72 39.56 8.78
N THR A 417 16.61 38.68 9.77
CA THR A 417 17.04 37.27 9.64
C THR A 417 16.25 36.53 8.57
N ALA A 418 14.95 36.78 8.47
CA ALA A 418 14.12 36.17 7.44
C ALA A 418 14.47 36.69 6.04
N LYS A 419 14.77 38.02 5.93
CA LYS A 419 15.21 38.64 4.68
C LYS A 419 16.51 38.03 4.16
N GLU A 420 17.52 37.89 5.01
CA GLU A 420 18.79 37.24 4.62
C GLU A 420 18.60 35.83 4.13
N LYS A 421 17.71 35.03 4.76
CA LYS A 421 17.37 33.68 4.31
C LYS A 421 16.66 33.69 2.96
N ALA A 422 15.72 34.62 2.78
CA ALA A 422 14.99 34.78 1.52
C ALA A 422 15.92 35.16 0.37
N GLU A 423 16.86 36.10 0.57
CA GLU A 423 17.86 36.51 -0.44
C GLU A 423 18.74 35.33 -0.86
N LYS A 424 19.22 34.52 0.11
CA LYS A 424 19.98 33.28 -0.19
C LYS A 424 19.13 32.25 -0.94
N SER A 425 17.83 32.20 -0.66
CA SER A 425 16.92 31.25 -1.27
C SER A 425 16.65 31.54 -2.76
N VAL A 426 16.69 32.82 -3.19
CA VAL A 426 16.55 33.19 -4.61
C VAL A 426 17.59 32.46 -5.47
N ARG A 427 18.85 32.56 -5.08
CA ARG A 427 19.93 31.85 -5.79
C ARG A 427 19.75 30.32 -5.80
N THR A 428 19.23 29.78 -4.69
CA THR A 428 18.95 28.35 -4.61
C THR A 428 17.84 27.95 -5.58
N ILE A 429 16.77 28.74 -5.69
CA ILE A 429 15.67 28.49 -6.64
C ILE A 429 16.18 28.54 -8.07
N GLU A 430 16.96 29.55 -8.43
CA GLU A 430 17.53 29.68 -9.77
C GLU A 430 18.39 28.47 -10.15
N LEU A 431 19.28 28.02 -9.26
CA LEU A 431 20.11 26.83 -9.47
C LEU A 431 19.26 25.56 -9.62
N ARG A 432 18.22 25.41 -8.76
CA ARG A 432 17.33 24.22 -8.84
C ARG A 432 16.44 24.27 -10.08
N GLU A 433 16.05 25.44 -10.55
CA GLU A 433 15.33 25.61 -11.82
C GLU A 433 16.22 25.23 -13.04
N GLN A 434 17.51 25.52 -13.00
CA GLN A 434 18.47 25.07 -14.02
C GLN A 434 18.57 23.53 -14.01
N ASP A 435 18.77 22.91 -12.84
CA ASP A 435 18.77 21.44 -12.73
C ASP A 435 17.46 20.81 -13.25
N ALA A 436 16.32 21.46 -13.01
CA ALA A 436 15.03 21.03 -13.52
C ALA A 436 14.94 21.06 -15.05
N ASN A 437 15.56 22.04 -15.70
CA ASN A 437 15.56 22.14 -17.17
C ASN A 437 16.34 21.00 -17.85
N GLU A 438 17.29 20.41 -17.12
CA GLU A 438 18.10 19.29 -17.62
C GLU A 438 17.52 17.91 -17.33
N ASN A 439 16.50 17.82 -16.45
CA ASN A 439 15.93 16.55 -16.00
C ASN A 439 14.40 16.61 -15.88
N THR A 440 13.72 15.80 -16.67
CA THR A 440 12.24 15.79 -16.74
C THR A 440 11.55 15.45 -15.42
N THR A 441 12.11 14.54 -14.62
CA THR A 441 11.58 14.17 -13.29
C THR A 441 11.71 15.35 -12.33
N LEU A 442 12.90 15.97 -12.27
CA LEU A 442 13.13 17.15 -11.42
C LEU A 442 12.29 18.33 -11.86
N ASN A 443 12.04 18.49 -13.16
CA ASN A 443 11.17 19.55 -13.69
C ASN A 443 9.73 19.40 -13.18
N ARG A 444 9.17 18.20 -13.24
CA ARG A 444 7.83 17.93 -12.69
C ARG A 444 7.76 18.25 -11.19
N VAL A 445 8.72 17.77 -10.41
CA VAL A 445 8.80 18.00 -8.96
C VAL A 445 8.93 19.50 -8.65
N PHE A 446 9.78 20.22 -9.39
CA PHE A 446 9.97 21.65 -9.22
C PHE A 446 8.69 22.45 -9.47
N ASN A 447 8.00 22.17 -10.58
CA ASN A 447 6.78 22.85 -10.94
C ASN A 447 5.64 22.58 -9.93
N GLU A 448 5.49 21.35 -9.46
CA GLU A 448 4.51 21.01 -8.42
C GLU A 448 4.76 21.75 -7.11
N ILE A 449 6.03 21.87 -6.70
CA ILE A 449 6.40 22.63 -5.50
C ILE A 449 6.16 24.12 -5.76
N LYS A 450 6.64 24.68 -6.87
CA LYS A 450 6.49 26.09 -7.25
C LYS A 450 5.01 26.52 -7.26
N GLU A 451 4.12 25.67 -7.80
CA GLU A 451 2.69 25.94 -7.82
C GLU A 451 2.05 25.93 -6.44
N SER A 452 2.53 25.09 -5.52
CA SER A 452 2.00 25.04 -4.16
C SER A 452 2.36 26.28 -3.31
N TYR A 453 3.37 27.05 -3.72
CA TYR A 453 3.79 28.32 -3.08
C TYR A 453 3.34 29.55 -3.86
N ARG A 454 2.65 29.41 -5.01
CA ARG A 454 2.01 30.56 -5.64
C ARG A 454 0.91 31.06 -4.71
N PRO A 455 0.83 32.37 -4.41
CA PRO A 455 -0.32 32.92 -3.71
C PRO A 455 -1.55 32.54 -4.54
N GLU A 456 -2.57 31.98 -3.88
CA GLU A 456 -3.85 31.73 -4.54
C GLU A 456 -4.21 32.99 -5.33
N LYS A 457 -4.36 32.87 -6.64
CA LYS A 457 -4.95 33.94 -7.44
C LYS A 457 -6.36 34.07 -6.88
N SER A 458 -6.55 34.98 -5.94
CA SER A 458 -7.88 35.49 -5.68
C SER A 458 -8.35 35.98 -7.06
N ASN A 459 -9.35 35.34 -7.60
CA ASN A 459 -10.07 35.80 -8.79
C ASN A 459 -10.82 37.08 -8.43
N THR A 460 -10.07 38.13 -8.13
CA THR A 460 -10.57 39.50 -8.04
C THR A 460 -9.40 40.40 -8.34
N VAL A 461 -9.40 40.96 -9.53
CA VAL A 461 -8.79 42.26 -9.77
C VAL A 461 -9.67 43.23 -8.96
N ILE A 462 -9.32 43.39 -7.68
CA ILE A 462 -10.00 44.37 -6.83
C ILE A 462 -9.41 45.72 -7.20
N SER A 463 -10.17 46.52 -7.94
CA SER A 463 -9.93 47.95 -8.04
C SER A 463 -9.96 48.51 -6.61
N VAL A 464 -9.17 49.57 -6.34
CA VAL A 464 -9.05 50.20 -5.01
C VAL A 464 -10.42 50.60 -4.45
N ASP A 465 -11.42 50.79 -5.32
CA ASP A 465 -12.79 51.13 -4.92
C ASP A 465 -13.60 49.90 -4.42
N SER A 466 -13.30 48.69 -4.89
CA SER A 466 -13.96 47.45 -4.39
C SER A 466 -13.41 47.01 -3.02
N VAL A 467 -12.15 47.31 -2.68
CA VAL A 467 -11.60 47.05 -1.33
C VAL A 467 -12.32 47.86 -0.25
N LYS A 468 -12.70 49.12 -0.56
CA LYS A 468 -13.47 49.92 0.38
C LYS A 468 -14.91 49.44 0.54
N GLN A 469 -15.50 48.84 -0.48
CA GLN A 469 -16.84 48.28 -0.37
C GLN A 469 -16.84 46.88 0.30
N GLU A 470 -15.83 46.04 0.02
CA GLU A 470 -15.68 44.75 0.73
C GLU A 470 -15.28 44.92 2.20
N GLU A 471 -14.44 45.91 2.56
CA GLU A 471 -14.18 46.23 3.95
C GLU A 471 -15.42 46.79 4.67
N LYS A 472 -16.29 47.53 3.98
CA LYS A 472 -17.58 47.96 4.52
C LYS A 472 -18.52 46.78 4.73
N ASN A 473 -18.64 45.91 3.76
CA ASN A 473 -19.45 44.69 3.88
C ASN A 473 -18.90 43.71 4.92
N LYS A 474 -17.56 43.53 5.02
CA LYS A 474 -16.94 42.74 6.09
C LYS A 474 -17.10 43.33 7.46
N LYS A 475 -17.15 44.69 7.59
CA LYS A 475 -17.43 45.35 8.86
C LYS A 475 -18.90 45.24 9.27
N GLU A 476 -19.82 45.29 8.30
CA GLU A 476 -21.25 45.04 8.55
C GLU A 476 -21.53 43.61 8.91
N ASP A 477 -20.93 42.64 8.21
CA ASP A 477 -21.03 41.20 8.52
C ASP A 477 -20.42 40.85 9.90
N LYS A 478 -19.27 41.46 10.26
CA LYS A 478 -18.68 41.30 11.60
C LYS A 478 -19.55 41.91 12.71
N LYS A 479 -20.19 43.03 12.45
CA LYS A 479 -21.10 43.67 13.39
C LYS A 479 -22.36 42.84 13.61
N TYR A 480 -22.84 42.17 12.58
CA TYR A 480 -23.97 41.28 12.61
C TYR A 480 -23.68 39.98 13.41
N LEU A 481 -22.50 39.40 13.22
CA LEU A 481 -22.07 38.15 13.88
C LEU A 481 -21.71 38.28 15.36
N THR A 482 -21.42 39.49 15.84
CA THR A 482 -20.98 39.76 17.24
C THR A 482 -21.95 40.56 18.07
N GLN A 483 -23.01 41.14 17.48
CA GLN A 483 -24.02 41.93 18.19
C GLN A 483 -24.82 41.02 19.13
N ASN A 484 -24.94 41.39 20.40
CA ASN A 484 -25.67 40.69 21.47
C ASN A 484 -25.01 39.44 22.09
N LEU A 485 -23.73 39.15 21.78
CA LEU A 485 -22.99 38.04 22.39
C LEU A 485 -22.09 38.46 23.57
N SER A 486 -22.24 39.66 24.09
CA SER A 486 -21.38 40.22 25.16
C SER A 486 -21.48 39.45 26.50
N LYS A 487 -22.54 38.68 26.72
CA LYS A 487 -22.72 37.82 27.90
C LYS A 487 -21.88 36.53 27.88
N TYR A 488 -21.32 36.15 26.72
CA TYR A 488 -20.60 34.92 26.53
C TYR A 488 -19.10 35.16 26.52
N ASN A 489 -18.34 34.15 26.96
CA ASN A 489 -16.87 34.24 26.92
C ASN A 489 -16.34 34.15 25.47
N LYS A 490 -15.07 34.54 25.26
CA LYS A 490 -14.48 34.58 23.90
C LYS A 490 -14.49 33.25 23.13
N ARG A 491 -14.52 32.09 23.81
CA ARG A 491 -14.62 30.77 23.16
C ARG A 491 -16.03 30.50 22.69
N GLU A 492 -17.02 30.80 23.50
CA GLU A 492 -18.43 30.67 23.16
C GLU A 492 -18.83 31.61 22.03
N GLN A 493 -18.39 32.87 22.06
CA GLN A 493 -18.61 33.82 20.96
C GLN A 493 -18.06 33.30 19.63
N LYS A 494 -16.83 32.70 19.62
CA LYS A 494 -16.24 32.13 18.43
C LYS A 494 -17.04 30.91 17.92
N LEU A 495 -17.57 30.07 18.81
CA LEU A 495 -18.38 28.92 18.44
C LEU A 495 -19.70 29.36 17.82
N ILE A 496 -20.41 30.30 18.46
CA ILE A 496 -21.67 30.85 17.97
C ILE A 496 -21.48 31.57 16.62
N SER A 497 -20.42 32.36 16.45
CA SER A 497 -20.08 33.00 15.17
C SER A 497 -19.82 31.97 14.06
N LYS A 498 -19.18 30.85 14.39
CA LYS A 498 -18.95 29.77 13.44
C LYS A 498 -20.26 29.07 13.03
N VAL A 499 -21.19 28.89 13.97
CA VAL A 499 -22.53 28.35 13.67
C VAL A 499 -23.28 29.31 12.73
N TYR A 500 -23.26 30.62 12.97
CA TYR A 500 -23.87 31.61 12.07
C TYR A 500 -23.27 31.55 10.65
N SER A 501 -21.94 31.46 10.54
CA SER A 501 -21.28 31.34 9.23
C SER A 501 -21.69 30.08 8.49
N ILE A 502 -21.89 28.96 9.19
CA ILE A 502 -22.36 27.70 8.59
C ILE A 502 -23.81 27.84 8.11
N LEU A 503 -24.68 28.44 8.91
CA LEU A 503 -26.08 28.68 8.52
C LEU A 503 -26.19 29.58 7.28
N GLN A 504 -25.38 30.64 7.23
CA GLN A 504 -25.31 31.54 6.08
C GLN A 504 -24.75 30.89 4.81
N ALA A 505 -23.90 29.85 4.96
CA ALA A 505 -23.36 29.11 3.83
C ALA A 505 -24.33 28.05 3.26
N ILE A 506 -25.26 27.54 4.10
CA ILE A 506 -26.17 26.43 3.73
C ILE A 506 -27.56 26.91 3.34
N LEU A 507 -28.05 27.99 3.96
CA LEU A 507 -29.41 28.50 3.78
C LEU A 507 -29.47 29.71 2.84
N PRO A 508 -30.57 29.91 2.09
CA PRO A 508 -30.83 31.15 1.40
C PRO A 508 -30.75 32.34 2.36
N LYS A 509 -30.26 33.49 1.89
CA LYS A 509 -29.93 34.66 2.73
C LYS A 509 -31.06 35.06 3.68
N ASP A 510 -32.29 35.16 3.18
CA ASP A 510 -33.45 35.57 3.97
C ASP A 510 -33.81 34.55 5.08
N MET A 511 -33.62 33.25 4.82
CA MET A 511 -33.79 32.20 5.83
C MET A 511 -32.67 32.19 6.84
N ALA A 512 -31.43 32.38 6.41
CA ALA A 512 -30.29 32.45 7.31
C ALA A 512 -30.40 33.63 8.29
N ASP A 513 -30.80 34.80 7.79
CA ASP A 513 -31.01 36.01 8.59
C ASP A 513 -32.12 35.84 9.63
N MET A 514 -33.22 35.19 9.26
CA MET A 514 -34.33 34.86 10.17
C MET A 514 -33.91 33.86 11.26
N VAL A 515 -33.18 32.84 10.91
CA VAL A 515 -32.72 31.82 11.86
C VAL A 515 -31.68 32.40 12.81
N VAL A 516 -30.73 33.21 12.31
CA VAL A 516 -29.71 33.86 13.13
C VAL A 516 -30.35 34.85 14.11
N ALA A 517 -31.32 35.67 13.66
CA ALA A 517 -32.05 36.59 14.53
C ALA A 517 -32.80 35.84 15.66
N LYS A 518 -33.40 34.72 15.35
CA LYS A 518 -34.12 33.92 16.35
C LYS A 518 -33.20 33.26 17.36
N ILE A 519 -32.02 32.76 16.91
CA ILE A 519 -30.99 32.25 17.81
C ILE A 519 -30.46 33.36 18.72
N GLN A 520 -30.24 34.59 18.21
CA GLN A 520 -29.79 35.72 19.00
C GLN A 520 -30.83 36.15 20.05
N GLU A 521 -32.11 36.12 19.70
CA GLU A 521 -33.20 36.38 20.62
C GLU A 521 -33.22 35.35 21.78
N GLU A 522 -33.08 34.07 21.47
CA GLU A 522 -33.06 33.00 22.50
C GLU A 522 -31.79 33.06 23.38
N LEU A 523 -30.62 33.37 22.78
CA LEU A 523 -29.38 33.50 23.53
C LEU A 523 -29.30 34.79 24.38
N SER A 524 -30.19 35.75 24.15
CA SER A 524 -30.26 37.02 24.93
C SER A 524 -31.21 36.92 26.16
N LYS A 525 -32.05 35.91 26.20
CA LYS A 525 -32.85 35.58 27.38
C LYS A 525 -31.99 34.99 28.49
#